data_5eafcffe72cb48b5e699335446bf2fdf
#
_entry.id   5eafcffe72cb48b5e699335446bf2fdf
#
_cell.length_a   1.000
_cell.length_b   1.000
_cell.length_c   1.000
_cell.angle_alpha   90.00
_cell.angle_beta   90.00
_cell.angle_gamma   90.00
#
_symmetry.space_group_name_H-M   'P 1'
#
loop_
_entity.id
_entity.type
_entity.pdbx_description
1 polymer ?
#
loop_
_entity_poly.entity_id
_entity_poly.type
_entity_poly.pdbx_seq_one_letter_code
_entity_poly.pdbx_strand_id
1 'polypeptide(L)'
;MPKLVRKLEEQKALELSHVKSLMPAAEKAPNPLVRALIQAIIQDSGKHASICQAIIDVDAGESPTKLDLDMSGAVELHQNIKQHIRVESKMIQRLESMMKEAGDDRVAELLGYMLEDERRHHSLLTQLSNLLDRDEAALDEYMRLFQTFMVVPPDR
;
A
#
# COMPACT_ATOMS: atom_id res chain seq x y z
N MET A 1 18.54 -16.78 8.80
CA MET A 1 18.84 -15.49 9.45
C MET A 1 18.07 -15.26 10.76
N PRO A 2 18.27 -16.12 11.78
CA PRO A 2 17.44 -16.08 12.99
C PRO A 2 17.50 -14.74 13.75
N LYS A 3 18.67 -14.06 13.71
CA LYS A 3 18.84 -12.76 14.38
C LYS A 3 18.08 -11.62 13.70
N LEU A 4 17.95 -11.66 12.38
CA LEU A 4 17.16 -10.66 11.63
C LEU A 4 15.66 -10.91 11.83
N VAL A 5 15.22 -12.16 11.74
CA VAL A 5 13.80 -12.53 11.96
C VAL A 5 13.33 -12.05 13.33
N ARG A 6 14.10 -12.29 14.38
CA ARG A 6 13.75 -11.80 15.72
C ARG A 6 13.61 -10.27 15.76
N LYS A 7 14.51 -9.54 15.11
CA LYS A 7 14.41 -8.07 15.02
C LYS A 7 13.19 -7.61 14.24
N LEU A 8 12.82 -8.33 13.20
CA LEU A 8 11.61 -8.04 12.42
C LEU A 8 10.34 -8.31 13.23
N GLU A 9 10.32 -9.37 14.01
CA GLU A 9 9.21 -9.64 14.94
C GLU A 9 9.08 -8.55 16.00
N GLU A 10 10.20 -8.11 16.57
CA GLU A 10 10.24 -6.99 17.53
C GLU A 10 9.76 -5.68 16.86
N GLN A 11 10.21 -5.38 15.66
CA GLN A 11 9.79 -4.19 14.91
C GLN A 11 8.28 -4.25 14.57
N LYS A 12 7.80 -5.37 14.09
CA LYS A 12 6.37 -5.58 13.82
C LYS A 12 5.53 -5.33 15.07
N ALA A 13 5.96 -5.85 16.22
CA ALA A 13 5.25 -5.65 17.49
C ALA A 13 5.23 -4.17 17.90
N LEU A 14 6.34 -3.44 17.70
CA LEU A 14 6.42 -2.00 17.94
C LEU A 14 5.46 -1.21 17.04
N GLU A 15 5.41 -1.53 15.75
CA GLU A 15 4.50 -0.89 14.79
C GLU A 15 3.03 -1.11 15.18
N LEU A 16 2.65 -2.33 15.52
CA LEU A 16 1.29 -2.63 15.96
C LEU A 16 0.93 -1.98 17.29
N SER A 17 1.88 -1.88 18.22
CA SER A 17 1.70 -1.15 19.47
C SER A 17 1.51 0.34 19.23
N HIS A 18 2.25 0.92 18.27
CA HIS A 18 2.13 2.32 17.86
C HIS A 18 0.75 2.60 17.26
N VAL A 19 0.25 1.74 16.37
CA VAL A 19 -1.12 1.80 15.84
C VAL A 19 -2.13 1.85 16.98
N LYS A 20 -2.04 0.90 17.91
CA LYS A 20 -2.98 0.77 19.04
C LYS A 20 -2.96 2.00 19.96
N SER A 21 -1.79 2.58 20.22
CA SER A 21 -1.67 3.73 21.11
C SER A 21 -2.11 5.04 20.46
N LEU A 22 -2.00 5.17 19.12
CA LEU A 22 -2.43 6.36 18.38
C LEU A 22 -3.93 6.41 18.07
N MET A 23 -4.61 5.26 18.02
CA MET A 23 -6.05 5.22 17.71
C MET A 23 -6.91 6.12 18.61
N PRO A 24 -6.76 6.12 19.95
CA PRO A 24 -7.51 7.03 20.80
C PRO A 24 -7.18 8.51 20.56
N ALA A 25 -5.94 8.84 20.22
CA ALA A 25 -5.52 10.20 19.89
C ALA A 25 -6.20 10.69 18.60
N ALA A 26 -6.30 9.83 17.59
CA ALA A 26 -7.02 10.13 16.37
C ALA A 26 -8.51 10.37 16.61
N GLU A 27 -9.15 9.55 17.43
CA GLU A 27 -10.57 9.66 17.77
C GLU A 27 -10.89 10.96 18.54
N LYS A 28 -9.98 11.38 19.42
CA LYS A 28 -10.17 12.53 20.31
C LYS A 28 -9.67 13.84 19.72
N ALA A 29 -8.93 13.84 18.63
CA ALA A 29 -8.41 15.05 18.02
C ALA A 29 -9.55 15.93 17.50
N PRO A 30 -9.73 17.16 18.03
CA PRO A 30 -10.83 18.03 17.60
C PRO A 30 -10.57 18.63 16.23
N ASN A 31 -9.33 18.89 15.87
CA ASN A 31 -8.94 19.42 14.57
C ASN A 31 -8.98 18.32 13.50
N PRO A 32 -9.77 18.45 12.43
CA PRO A 32 -9.91 17.41 11.41
C PRO A 32 -8.60 17.15 10.62
N LEU A 33 -7.75 18.16 10.43
CA LEU A 33 -6.45 17.98 9.76
C LEU A 33 -5.46 17.20 10.64
N VAL A 34 -5.43 17.51 11.94
CA VAL A 34 -4.62 16.74 12.90
C VAL A 34 -5.08 15.30 12.97
N ARG A 35 -6.38 15.07 12.96
CA ARG A 35 -6.97 13.72 12.92
C ARG A 35 -6.52 12.96 11.66
N ALA A 36 -6.59 13.59 10.50
CA ALA A 36 -6.16 13.00 9.23
C ALA A 36 -4.65 12.65 9.24
N LEU A 37 -3.81 13.53 9.80
CA LEU A 37 -2.36 13.27 9.94
C LEU A 37 -2.09 12.06 10.85
N ILE A 38 -2.77 11.97 11.99
CA ILE A 38 -2.62 10.83 12.91
C ILE A 38 -3.09 9.54 12.22
N GLN A 39 -4.19 9.58 11.48
CA GLN A 39 -4.67 8.43 10.71
C GLN A 39 -3.65 7.99 9.64
N ALA A 40 -3.00 8.92 8.97
CA ALA A 40 -1.94 8.61 8.01
C ALA A 40 -0.76 7.87 8.68
N ILE A 41 -0.34 8.31 9.88
CA ILE A 41 0.71 7.64 10.66
C ILE A 41 0.28 6.22 11.06
N ILE A 42 -0.96 6.05 11.51
CA ILE A 42 -1.52 4.73 11.85
C ILE A 42 -1.48 3.77 10.66
N GLN A 43 -1.88 4.24 9.49
CA GLN A 43 -1.86 3.44 8.25
C GLN A 43 -0.43 3.08 7.83
N ASP A 44 0.51 4.00 7.96
CA ASP A 44 1.92 3.73 7.65
C ASP A 44 2.52 2.69 8.60
N SER A 45 2.26 2.78 9.90
CA SER A 45 2.71 1.77 10.86
C SER A 45 2.09 0.40 10.58
N GLY A 46 0.82 0.32 10.19
CA GLY A 46 0.18 -0.91 9.74
C GLY A 46 0.84 -1.50 8.51
N LYS A 47 1.18 -0.69 7.53
CA LYS A 47 1.92 -1.06 6.33
C LYS A 47 3.32 -1.61 6.68
N HIS A 48 4.04 -0.94 7.57
CA HIS A 48 5.36 -1.40 8.02
C HIS A 48 5.29 -2.76 8.72
N ALA A 49 4.28 -2.98 9.57
CA ALA A 49 4.05 -4.28 10.20
C ALA A 49 3.81 -5.39 9.17
N SER A 50 3.04 -5.11 8.13
CA SER A 50 2.79 -6.06 7.02
C SER A 50 4.05 -6.37 6.23
N ILE A 51 4.92 -5.38 6.00
CA ILE A 51 6.21 -5.58 5.33
C ILE A 51 7.12 -6.47 6.18
N CYS A 52 7.21 -6.23 7.49
CA CYS A 52 7.98 -7.07 8.40
C CYS A 52 7.50 -8.53 8.33
N GLN A 53 6.19 -8.75 8.34
CA GLN A 53 5.62 -10.09 8.21
C GLN A 53 5.98 -10.73 6.88
N ALA A 54 5.85 -10.01 5.77
CA ALA A 54 6.19 -10.52 4.44
C ALA A 54 7.66 -10.96 4.35
N ILE A 55 8.59 -10.20 4.95
CA ILE A 55 10.02 -10.57 4.97
C ILE A 55 10.22 -11.85 5.81
N ILE A 56 9.54 -11.97 6.94
CA ILE A 56 9.59 -13.17 7.79
C ILE A 56 9.10 -14.40 7.02
N ASP A 57 7.99 -14.29 6.32
CA ASP A 57 7.38 -15.37 5.54
C ASP A 57 8.31 -15.79 4.37
N VAL A 58 8.94 -14.85 3.69
CA VAL A 58 9.93 -15.11 2.63
C VAL A 58 11.15 -15.84 3.20
N ASP A 59 11.68 -15.42 4.36
CA ASP A 59 12.81 -16.07 5.01
C ASP A 59 12.47 -17.49 5.48
N ALA A 60 11.23 -17.74 5.85
CA ALA A 60 10.71 -19.06 6.20
C ALA A 60 10.48 -19.98 4.97
N GLY A 61 10.66 -19.48 3.76
CA GLY A 61 10.41 -20.23 2.52
C GLY A 61 8.94 -20.32 2.11
N GLU A 62 8.09 -19.48 2.69
CA GLU A 62 6.63 -19.43 2.41
C GLU A 62 6.28 -18.55 1.20
N SER A 63 7.28 -18.20 0.38
CA SER A 63 7.08 -17.40 -0.83
C SER A 63 7.23 -18.26 -2.07
N PRO A 64 6.13 -18.85 -2.56
CA PRO A 64 6.18 -19.62 -3.80
C PRO A 64 6.44 -18.71 -5.00
N THR A 65 7.27 -19.16 -5.93
CA THR A 65 7.48 -18.51 -7.23
C THR A 65 6.26 -18.68 -8.14
N LYS A 66 5.40 -19.64 -7.84
CA LYS A 66 4.07 -19.80 -8.42
C LYS A 66 3.02 -19.38 -7.40
N LEU A 67 2.01 -18.68 -7.86
CA LEU A 67 0.79 -18.51 -7.08
C LEU A 67 0.14 -19.88 -6.96
N ASP A 68 0.27 -20.47 -5.78
CA ASP A 68 -0.29 -21.78 -5.45
C ASP A 68 -1.80 -21.65 -5.15
N LEU A 69 -2.48 -21.00 -6.10
CA LEU A 69 -3.92 -20.84 -6.08
C LEU A 69 -4.52 -21.90 -7.00
N ASP A 70 -5.62 -22.48 -6.57
CA ASP A 70 -6.47 -23.23 -7.50
C ASP A 70 -6.97 -22.31 -8.62
N MET A 71 -7.45 -22.89 -9.73
CA MET A 71 -7.89 -22.12 -10.88
C MET A 71 -9.00 -21.10 -10.51
N SER A 72 -9.90 -21.48 -9.62
CA SER A 72 -10.98 -20.60 -9.13
C SER A 72 -10.44 -19.40 -8.36
N GLY A 73 -9.52 -19.62 -7.43
CA GLY A 73 -8.88 -18.56 -6.65
C GLY A 73 -8.04 -17.62 -7.52
N ALA A 74 -7.34 -18.14 -8.52
CA ALA A 74 -6.58 -17.34 -9.48
C ALA A 74 -7.48 -16.44 -10.32
N VAL A 75 -8.60 -16.96 -10.82
CA VAL A 75 -9.59 -16.18 -11.59
C VAL A 75 -10.20 -15.08 -10.72
N GLU A 76 -10.58 -15.39 -9.48
CA GLU A 76 -11.16 -14.42 -8.55
C GLU A 76 -10.16 -13.29 -8.24
N LEU A 77 -8.89 -13.60 -7.94
CA LEU A 77 -7.86 -12.62 -7.70
C LEU A 77 -7.65 -11.69 -8.91
N HIS A 78 -7.56 -12.25 -10.11
CA HIS A 78 -7.45 -11.50 -11.36
C HIS A 78 -8.62 -10.54 -11.57
N GLN A 79 -9.85 -11.03 -11.39
CA GLN A 79 -11.07 -10.22 -11.54
C GLN A 79 -11.09 -9.07 -10.53
N ASN A 80 -10.73 -9.34 -9.28
CA ASN A 80 -10.64 -8.33 -8.23
C ASN A 80 -9.62 -7.23 -8.57
N ILE A 81 -8.42 -7.61 -8.99
CA ILE A 81 -7.38 -6.65 -9.36
C ILE A 81 -7.80 -5.81 -10.55
N LYS A 82 -8.35 -6.41 -11.61
CA LYS A 82 -8.84 -5.68 -12.78
C LYS A 82 -9.99 -4.72 -12.44
N GLN A 83 -10.88 -5.12 -11.54
CA GLN A 83 -11.92 -4.24 -11.04
C GLN A 83 -11.35 -3.04 -10.27
N HIS A 84 -10.38 -3.26 -9.38
CA HIS A 84 -9.71 -2.20 -8.65
C HIS A 84 -8.96 -1.23 -9.58
N ILE A 85 -8.31 -1.72 -10.62
CA ILE A 85 -7.66 -0.88 -11.64
C ILE A 85 -8.70 0.07 -12.28
N ARG A 86 -9.89 -0.42 -12.59
CA ARG A 86 -10.97 0.43 -13.15
C ARG A 86 -11.50 1.44 -12.13
N VAL A 87 -11.65 1.04 -10.87
CA VAL A 87 -12.07 1.93 -9.78
C VAL A 87 -11.04 3.03 -9.56
N GLU A 88 -9.76 2.69 -9.50
CA GLU A 88 -8.65 3.64 -9.36
C GLU A 88 -8.61 4.65 -10.52
N SER A 89 -8.83 4.20 -11.76
CA SER A 89 -8.94 5.10 -12.92
C SER A 89 -10.05 6.14 -12.77
N LYS A 90 -11.20 5.74 -12.24
CA LYS A 90 -12.32 6.65 -11.97
C LYS A 90 -12.01 7.61 -10.82
N MET A 91 -11.34 7.13 -9.78
CA MET A 91 -10.90 7.96 -8.66
C MET A 91 -9.91 9.02 -9.12
N ILE A 92 -8.95 8.66 -9.96
CA ILE A 92 -8.00 9.60 -10.57
C ILE A 92 -8.71 10.69 -11.34
N GLN A 93 -9.62 10.35 -12.25
CA GLN A 93 -10.41 11.31 -13.03
C GLN A 93 -11.23 12.23 -12.14
N ARG A 94 -11.83 11.68 -11.09
CA ARG A 94 -12.62 12.46 -10.14
C ARG A 94 -11.76 13.46 -9.35
N LEU A 95 -10.59 13.03 -8.88
CA LEU A 95 -9.65 13.90 -8.17
C LEU A 95 -9.11 15.02 -9.06
N GLU A 96 -8.79 14.71 -10.32
CA GLU A 96 -8.37 15.72 -11.31
C GLU A 96 -9.46 16.79 -11.52
N SER A 97 -10.73 16.39 -11.59
CA SER A 97 -11.85 17.32 -11.70
C SER A 97 -12.00 18.16 -10.44
N MET A 98 -11.96 17.54 -9.26
CA MET A 98 -12.06 18.23 -7.97
C MET A 98 -10.95 19.25 -7.76
N MET A 99 -9.72 18.96 -8.19
CA MET A 99 -8.61 19.90 -8.13
C MET A 99 -8.85 21.15 -8.97
N LYS A 100 -9.46 21.00 -10.15
CA LYS A 100 -9.82 22.15 -11.02
C LYS A 100 -10.95 23.00 -10.44
N GLU A 101 -11.82 22.37 -9.67
CA GLU A 101 -12.95 23.05 -9.02
C GLU A 101 -12.57 23.68 -7.67
N ALA A 102 -11.44 23.29 -7.09
CA ALA A 102 -10.99 23.80 -5.81
C ALA A 102 -10.70 25.31 -5.87
N GLY A 103 -11.42 26.08 -5.07
CA GLY A 103 -11.25 27.52 -4.97
C GLY A 103 -10.14 27.97 -4.00
N ASP A 104 -9.50 27.02 -3.31
CA ASP A 104 -8.44 27.26 -2.32
C ASP A 104 -7.23 26.39 -2.69
N ASP A 105 -6.07 27.02 -2.83
CA ASP A 105 -4.82 26.35 -3.22
C ASP A 105 -4.41 25.24 -2.23
N ARG A 106 -4.68 25.42 -0.94
CA ARG A 106 -4.39 24.40 0.08
C ARG A 106 -5.24 23.15 -0.09
N VAL A 107 -6.50 23.33 -0.48
CA VAL A 107 -7.39 22.20 -0.81
C VAL A 107 -6.90 21.50 -2.07
N ALA A 108 -6.51 22.26 -3.08
CA ALA A 108 -5.95 21.72 -4.32
C ALA A 108 -4.67 20.90 -4.07
N GLU A 109 -3.78 21.37 -3.19
CA GLU A 109 -2.56 20.65 -2.79
C GLU A 109 -2.87 19.31 -2.10
N LEU A 110 -3.84 19.29 -1.18
CA LEU A 110 -4.25 18.05 -0.50
C LEU A 110 -4.87 17.05 -1.48
N LEU A 111 -5.70 17.52 -2.40
CA LEU A 111 -6.27 16.69 -3.47
C LEU A 111 -5.18 16.18 -4.41
N GLY A 112 -4.17 17.00 -4.70
CA GLY A 112 -3.00 16.62 -5.49
C GLY A 112 -2.21 15.49 -4.84
N TYR A 113 -2.04 15.54 -3.51
CA TYR A 113 -1.41 14.46 -2.74
C TYR A 113 -2.18 13.14 -2.88
N MET A 114 -3.51 13.19 -2.73
CA MET A 114 -4.36 12.01 -2.94
C MET A 114 -4.26 11.49 -4.37
N LEU A 115 -4.28 12.38 -5.36
CA LEU A 115 -4.17 12.01 -6.78
C LEU A 115 -2.89 11.25 -7.09
N GLU A 116 -1.78 11.67 -6.50
CA GLU A 116 -0.49 10.99 -6.69
C GLU A 116 -0.46 9.61 -6.04
N ASP A 117 -1.08 9.46 -4.88
CA ASP A 117 -1.25 8.16 -4.25
C ASP A 117 -2.09 7.22 -5.13
N GLU A 118 -3.22 7.68 -5.65
CA GLU A 118 -4.07 6.88 -6.52
C GLU A 118 -3.35 6.48 -7.83
N ARG A 119 -2.53 7.37 -8.39
CA ARG A 119 -1.70 7.04 -9.55
C ARG A 119 -0.67 5.95 -9.26
N ARG A 120 -0.04 6.00 -8.08
CA ARG A 120 0.89 4.94 -7.64
C ARG A 120 0.16 3.62 -7.42
N HIS A 121 -0.98 3.62 -6.78
CA HIS A 121 -1.82 2.43 -6.59
C HIS A 121 -2.23 1.83 -7.93
N HIS A 122 -2.71 2.65 -8.86
CA HIS A 122 -3.10 2.21 -10.20
C HIS A 122 -1.93 1.59 -10.96
N SER A 123 -0.75 2.20 -10.91
CA SER A 123 0.48 1.67 -11.51
C SER A 123 0.88 0.33 -10.86
N LEU A 124 0.83 0.25 -9.53
CA LEU A 124 1.14 -0.98 -8.80
C LEU A 124 0.18 -2.12 -9.17
N LEU A 125 -1.12 -1.87 -9.16
CA LEU A 125 -2.12 -2.87 -9.52
C LEU A 125 -1.98 -3.33 -10.97
N THR A 126 -1.65 -2.43 -11.90
CA THR A 126 -1.41 -2.76 -13.30
C THR A 126 -0.19 -3.66 -13.44
N GLN A 127 0.91 -3.34 -12.79
CA GLN A 127 2.13 -4.16 -12.80
C GLN A 127 1.91 -5.51 -12.13
N LEU A 128 1.18 -5.53 -11.01
CA LEU A 128 0.81 -6.77 -10.33
C LEU A 128 -0.07 -7.65 -11.24
N SER A 129 -1.06 -7.08 -11.91
CA SER A 129 -1.90 -7.80 -12.88
C SER A 129 -1.05 -8.44 -13.98
N ASN A 130 -0.05 -7.72 -14.51
CA ASN A 130 0.85 -8.24 -15.52
C ASN A 130 1.71 -9.41 -15.00
N LEU A 131 2.18 -9.36 -13.75
CA LEU A 131 2.91 -10.47 -13.13
C LEU A 131 2.01 -11.69 -12.92
N LEU A 132 0.78 -11.49 -12.50
CA LEU A 132 -0.19 -12.56 -12.26
C LEU A 132 -0.66 -13.24 -13.56
N ASP A 133 -0.60 -12.55 -14.70
CA ASP A 133 -0.89 -13.11 -16.02
C ASP A 133 0.22 -14.06 -16.52
N ARG A 134 1.37 -14.11 -15.84
CA ARG A 134 2.49 -15.00 -16.18
C ARG A 134 2.38 -16.30 -15.39
N ASP A 135 2.73 -17.43 -16.01
CA ASP A 135 2.73 -18.74 -15.36
C ASP A 135 3.72 -18.81 -14.20
N GLU A 136 4.81 -18.08 -14.31
CA GLU A 136 5.85 -17.99 -13.30
C GLU A 136 6.44 -16.58 -13.25
N ALA A 137 6.56 -16.02 -12.05
CA ALA A 137 7.29 -14.78 -11.80
C ALA A 137 8.33 -15.02 -10.70
N ALA A 138 9.54 -14.51 -10.90
CA ALA A 138 10.59 -14.62 -9.90
C ALA A 138 10.29 -13.74 -8.68
N LEU A 139 10.73 -14.17 -7.50
CA LEU A 139 10.58 -13.40 -6.26
C LEU A 139 11.12 -11.97 -6.43
N ASP A 140 12.23 -11.79 -7.14
CA ASP A 140 12.83 -10.48 -7.41
C ASP A 140 11.87 -9.52 -8.14
N GLU A 141 10.99 -10.03 -9.00
CA GLU A 141 10.01 -9.20 -9.71
C GLU A 141 8.95 -8.63 -8.76
N TYR A 142 8.48 -9.44 -7.80
CA TYR A 142 7.58 -8.96 -6.73
C TYR A 142 8.30 -7.99 -5.79
N MET A 143 9.55 -8.24 -5.47
CA MET A 143 10.38 -7.33 -4.66
C MET A 143 10.57 -5.98 -5.35
N ARG A 144 10.71 -5.95 -6.67
CA ARG A 144 10.77 -4.70 -7.46
C ARG A 144 9.48 -3.90 -7.40
N LEU A 145 8.32 -4.55 -7.33
CA LEU A 145 7.04 -3.85 -7.11
C LEU A 145 7.06 -3.08 -5.80
N PHE A 146 7.51 -3.71 -4.72
CA PHE A 146 7.67 -3.03 -3.43
C PHE A 146 8.63 -1.85 -3.53
N GLN A 147 9.78 -2.02 -4.16
CA GLN A 147 10.77 -0.95 -4.34
C GLN A 147 10.19 0.23 -5.11
N THR A 148 9.50 -0.03 -6.21
CA THR A 148 8.85 1.01 -7.02
C THR A 148 7.74 1.72 -6.28
N PHE A 149 6.96 1.00 -5.49
CA PHE A 149 5.85 1.56 -4.72
C PHE A 149 6.30 2.36 -3.50
N MET A 150 7.38 1.92 -2.82
CA MET A 150 7.87 2.50 -1.57
C MET A 150 8.86 3.65 -1.78
N VAL A 151 9.53 3.72 -2.93
CA VAL A 151 10.48 4.80 -3.23
C VAL A 151 9.71 6.06 -3.55
N VAL A 152 9.69 7.01 -2.62
CA VAL A 152 9.29 8.39 -2.89
C VAL A 152 10.40 9.02 -3.71
N PRO A 153 10.12 9.61 -4.89
CA PRO A 153 11.14 10.32 -5.66
C PRO A 153 11.83 11.38 -4.79
N PRO A 154 13.15 11.51 -4.87
CA PRO A 154 13.91 12.43 -4.01
C PRO A 154 13.64 13.92 -4.25
N ASP A 155 12.88 14.26 -5.28
CA ASP A 155 12.67 15.64 -5.74
C ASP A 155 11.30 16.24 -5.35
N ARG A 156 10.83 15.89 -4.16
CA ARG A 156 9.62 16.52 -3.60
C ARG A 156 9.88 17.17 -2.28
#